data_e0707bacc0b4d938f061273930f38487
#
_entry.id   e0707bacc0b4d938f061273930f38487
#
_cell.length_a   1.000
_cell.length_b   1.000
_cell.length_c   1.000
_cell.angle_alpha   90.00
_cell.angle_beta   90.00
_cell.angle_gamma   90.00
#
_symmetry.space_group_name_H-M   'P 1'
#
loop_
_entity.id
_entity.type
_entity.pdbx_description
1 polymer ?
#
loop_
_entity_poly.entity_id
_entity_poly.type
_entity_poly.pdbx_seq_one_letter_code
_entity_poly.pdbx_strand_id
1 'polypeptide(L)'
;DYYASRGLGDVYKRQLLLHCAGIGYNNPQLDAAREIATAETNTVGFTRIMDTAFDYFRRQGGGHLAAISSIAGTKGLGAAAAYSASKRYQNTYLDALAQLSRMQRLDIRITDIRPGFVDTPLLREGKYPMLMRPEKVAARIVRALEQRKRRIVIDRRYAVLVFFWRLIPEWLWERLPIRTK
;
A
#
# COMPACT_ATOMS: atom_id res chain seq x y z
N ASP A 1 -34.81 12.74 -22.99
CA ASP A 1 -33.36 12.50 -23.04
C ASP A 1 -32.59 12.97 -21.78
N TYR A 2 -33.09 13.95 -21.02
CA TYR A 2 -32.47 14.44 -19.78
C TYR A 2 -32.44 13.39 -18.66
N TYR A 3 -33.45 12.53 -18.57
CA TYR A 3 -33.52 11.47 -17.56
C TYR A 3 -32.69 10.22 -17.92
N ALA A 4 -32.53 9.91 -19.21
CA ALA A 4 -31.69 8.80 -19.67
C ALA A 4 -30.20 9.06 -19.41
N SER A 5 -29.74 10.32 -19.52
CA SER A 5 -28.34 10.67 -19.26
C SER A 5 -27.97 10.62 -17.78
N ARG A 6 -28.91 10.85 -16.83
CA ARG A 6 -28.66 10.74 -15.39
C ARG A 6 -28.47 9.29 -14.93
N GLY A 7 -29.29 8.35 -15.44
CA GLY A 7 -29.17 6.95 -15.08
C GLY A 7 -27.89 6.29 -15.63
N LEU A 8 -27.51 6.58 -16.86
CA LEU A 8 -26.30 6.07 -17.47
C LEU A 8 -25.02 6.71 -16.91
N GLY A 9 -25.07 7.98 -16.52
CA GLY A 9 -23.93 8.68 -15.88
C GLY A 9 -23.56 8.09 -14.53
N ASP A 10 -24.51 7.62 -13.74
CA ASP A 10 -24.27 7.03 -12.43
C ASP A 10 -23.79 5.57 -12.52
N VAL A 11 -24.17 4.84 -13.55
CA VAL A 11 -23.72 3.44 -13.79
C VAL A 11 -22.24 3.37 -14.16
N TYR A 12 -21.69 4.40 -14.80
CA TYR A 12 -20.30 4.43 -15.27
C TYR A 12 -19.33 5.19 -14.35
N LYS A 13 -19.79 5.80 -13.27
CA LYS A 13 -18.90 6.43 -12.29
C LYS A 13 -18.13 5.39 -11.51
N ARG A 14 -16.81 5.41 -11.64
CA ARG A 14 -15.93 4.56 -10.82
C ARG A 14 -15.96 5.06 -9.38
N GLN A 15 -16.29 4.17 -8.46
CA GLN A 15 -16.38 4.51 -7.03
C GLN A 15 -15.14 4.11 -6.25
N LEU A 16 -14.38 3.13 -6.73
CA LEU A 16 -13.21 2.58 -6.05
C LEU A 16 -12.09 2.31 -7.06
N LEU A 17 -10.88 2.76 -6.71
CA LEU A 17 -9.63 2.27 -7.29
C LEU A 17 -8.85 1.54 -6.22
N LEU A 18 -8.53 0.26 -6.43
CA LEU A 18 -7.63 -0.53 -5.61
C LEU A 18 -6.33 -0.78 -6.37
N HIS A 19 -5.26 -0.11 -5.95
CA HIS A 19 -3.93 -0.32 -6.51
C HIS A 19 -3.26 -1.53 -5.87
N CYS A 20 -3.02 -2.57 -6.67
CA CYS A 20 -2.40 -3.83 -6.24
C CYS A 20 -0.99 -4.05 -6.82
N ALA A 21 -0.59 -3.24 -7.82
CA ALA A 21 0.69 -3.43 -8.50
C ALA A 21 1.86 -3.14 -7.56
N GLY A 22 2.90 -3.93 -7.69
CA GLY A 22 4.13 -3.77 -6.93
C GLY A 22 5.05 -4.95 -7.10
N ILE A 23 6.34 -4.70 -7.05
CA ILE A 23 7.39 -5.71 -7.08
C ILE A 23 8.30 -5.55 -5.86
N GLY A 24 9.08 -6.58 -5.55
CA GLY A 24 10.05 -6.55 -4.47
C GLY A 24 11.04 -7.69 -4.59
N TYR A 25 12.25 -7.44 -4.12
CA TYR A 25 13.33 -8.40 -4.13
C TYR A 25 14.05 -8.38 -2.79
N ASN A 26 14.50 -9.56 -2.34
CA ASN A 26 15.62 -9.67 -1.42
C ASN A 26 16.90 -9.42 -2.25
N ASN A 27 17.60 -8.33 -1.96
CA ASN A 27 18.73 -7.85 -2.75
C ASN A 27 19.87 -7.33 -1.88
N PRO A 28 20.45 -8.19 -1.01
CA PRO A 28 21.52 -7.77 -0.11
C PRO A 28 22.82 -7.36 -0.83
N GLN A 29 22.97 -7.72 -2.10
CA GLN A 29 24.10 -7.32 -2.95
C GLN A 29 23.88 -5.96 -3.64
N LEU A 30 22.71 -5.34 -3.48
CA LEU A 30 22.33 -4.07 -4.10
C LEU A 30 22.48 -4.09 -5.63
N ASP A 31 22.02 -5.17 -6.28
CA ASP A 31 21.90 -5.20 -7.74
C ASP A 31 21.07 -4.01 -8.22
N ALA A 32 21.71 -3.10 -8.94
CA ALA A 32 21.14 -1.82 -9.33
C ALA A 32 19.88 -1.96 -10.21
N ALA A 33 19.84 -2.96 -11.08
CA ALA A 33 18.67 -3.18 -11.96
C ALA A 33 17.43 -3.52 -11.13
N ARG A 34 17.56 -4.34 -10.09
CA ARG A 34 16.45 -4.70 -9.18
C ARG A 34 16.01 -3.52 -8.31
N GLU A 35 16.97 -2.72 -7.82
CA GLU A 35 16.66 -1.53 -7.01
C GLU A 35 15.89 -0.49 -7.84
N ILE A 36 16.40 -0.19 -9.06
CA ILE A 36 15.77 0.78 -9.97
C ILE A 36 14.40 0.29 -10.42
N ALA A 37 14.27 -0.96 -10.89
CA ALA A 37 12.98 -1.51 -11.29
C ALA A 37 11.93 -1.46 -10.16
N THR A 38 12.37 -1.71 -8.90
CA THR A 38 11.50 -1.59 -7.73
C THR A 38 11.06 -0.14 -7.50
N ALA A 39 11.98 0.82 -7.61
CA ALA A 39 11.68 2.24 -7.46
C ALA A 39 10.75 2.73 -8.58
N GLU A 40 11.01 2.40 -9.83
CA GLU A 40 10.17 2.80 -10.97
C GLU A 40 8.74 2.25 -10.84
N THR A 41 8.59 0.98 -10.50
CA THR A 41 7.25 0.36 -10.36
C THR A 41 6.52 0.88 -9.14
N ASN A 42 7.17 0.82 -7.95
CA ASN A 42 6.49 1.04 -6.67
C ASN A 42 6.39 2.51 -6.27
N THR A 43 7.20 3.39 -6.87
CA THR A 43 7.13 4.84 -6.59
C THR A 43 6.63 5.62 -7.79
N VAL A 44 7.34 5.61 -8.92
CA VAL A 44 6.97 6.40 -10.09
C VAL A 44 5.64 5.92 -10.68
N GLY A 45 5.52 4.61 -10.96
CA GLY A 45 4.29 4.01 -11.47
C GLY A 45 3.11 4.19 -10.52
N PHE A 46 3.35 3.95 -9.22
CA PHE A 46 2.36 4.20 -8.17
C PHE A 46 1.88 5.64 -8.15
N THR A 47 2.81 6.62 -8.18
CA THR A 47 2.46 8.05 -8.16
C THR A 47 1.58 8.43 -9.36
N ARG A 48 1.96 7.99 -10.57
CA ARG A 48 1.18 8.26 -11.78
C ARG A 48 -0.26 7.78 -11.67
N ILE A 49 -0.46 6.56 -11.16
CA ILE A 49 -1.81 6.00 -10.98
C ILE A 49 -2.60 6.73 -9.90
N MET A 50 -1.97 7.00 -8.75
CA MET A 50 -2.65 7.68 -7.64
C MET A 50 -3.05 9.11 -8.00
N ASP A 51 -2.16 9.83 -8.69
CA ASP A 51 -2.38 11.21 -9.11
C ASP A 51 -3.52 11.31 -10.14
N THR A 52 -3.46 10.46 -11.17
CA THR A 52 -4.52 10.38 -12.18
C THR A 52 -5.87 10.02 -11.56
N ALA A 53 -5.90 9.07 -10.64
CA ALA A 53 -7.12 8.62 -10.00
C ALA A 53 -7.66 9.66 -9.00
N PHE A 54 -6.80 10.36 -8.28
CA PHE A 54 -7.20 11.45 -7.39
C PHE A 54 -7.85 12.59 -8.17
N ASP A 55 -7.24 12.98 -9.31
CA ASP A 55 -7.80 14.01 -10.20
C ASP A 55 -9.14 13.56 -10.81
N TYR A 56 -9.26 12.30 -11.23
CA TYR A 56 -10.52 11.73 -11.70
C TYR A 56 -11.62 11.82 -10.62
N PHE A 57 -11.32 11.39 -9.38
CA PHE A 57 -12.29 11.45 -8.29
C PHE A 57 -12.63 12.87 -7.86
N ARG A 58 -11.68 13.79 -7.94
CA ARG A 58 -11.94 15.23 -7.72
C ARG A 58 -12.95 15.77 -8.71
N ARG A 59 -12.78 15.47 -10.00
CA ARG A 59 -13.68 15.95 -11.06
C ARG A 59 -15.06 15.31 -11.00
N GLN A 60 -15.18 14.05 -10.63
CA GLN A 60 -16.49 13.39 -10.51
C GLN A 60 -17.24 13.70 -9.19
N GLY A 61 -16.61 14.39 -8.23
CA GLY A 61 -17.21 14.78 -6.97
C GLY A 61 -17.02 13.81 -5.81
N GLY A 62 -16.17 12.80 -5.95
CA GLY A 62 -15.83 11.87 -4.86
C GLY A 62 -15.42 10.49 -5.32
N GLY A 63 -14.94 9.67 -4.39
CA GLY A 63 -14.52 8.30 -4.66
C GLY A 63 -13.66 7.70 -3.55
N HIS A 64 -13.14 6.50 -3.79
CA HIS A 64 -12.32 5.77 -2.84
C HIS A 64 -11.03 5.30 -3.49
N LEU A 65 -9.90 5.83 -3.04
CA LEU A 65 -8.57 5.36 -3.40
C LEU A 65 -8.05 4.39 -2.35
N ALA A 66 -7.65 3.22 -2.76
CA ALA A 66 -7.03 2.24 -1.89
C ALA A 66 -5.75 1.69 -2.51
N ALA A 67 -4.75 1.38 -1.69
CA ALA A 67 -3.54 0.76 -2.17
C ALA A 67 -3.02 -0.31 -1.21
N ILE A 68 -2.48 -1.38 -1.78
CA ILE A 68 -1.76 -2.42 -1.04
C ILE A 68 -0.30 -1.97 -0.90
N SER A 69 0.00 -1.35 0.24
CA SER A 69 1.38 -1.01 0.62
C SER A 69 2.06 -2.20 1.32
N SER A 70 2.61 -2.04 2.51
CA SER A 70 3.18 -3.12 3.33
C SER A 70 3.53 -2.65 4.73
N ILE A 71 3.65 -3.57 5.67
CA ILE A 71 4.33 -3.34 6.95
C ILE A 71 5.83 -3.07 6.75
N ALA A 72 6.42 -3.52 5.65
CA ALA A 72 7.83 -3.26 5.30
C ALA A 72 8.16 -1.76 5.19
N GLY A 73 7.16 -0.91 4.93
CA GLY A 73 7.31 0.55 4.97
C GLY A 73 7.44 1.14 6.39
N THR A 74 7.44 0.33 7.44
CA THR A 74 7.57 0.83 8.82
C THR A 74 9.01 1.21 9.17
N LYS A 75 9.98 0.41 8.72
CA LYS A 75 11.43 0.60 8.94
C LYS A 75 12.20 0.19 7.68
N GLY A 76 13.43 0.69 7.52
CA GLY A 76 14.34 0.22 6.49
C GLY A 76 14.73 -1.24 6.71
N LEU A 77 14.74 -2.05 5.66
CA LEU A 77 15.13 -3.46 5.69
C LEU A 77 16.38 -3.66 4.83
N GLY A 78 17.52 -3.98 5.45
CA GLY A 78 18.78 -4.11 4.75
C GLY A 78 18.79 -5.20 3.67
N ALA A 79 18.00 -6.27 3.83
CA ALA A 79 17.83 -7.31 2.82
C ALA A 79 16.94 -6.89 1.63
N ALA A 80 16.23 -5.76 1.71
CA ALA A 80 15.25 -5.32 0.70
C ALA A 80 15.13 -3.79 0.71
N ALA A 81 16.24 -3.10 0.42
CA ALA A 81 16.36 -1.66 0.57
C ALA A 81 15.33 -0.89 -0.26
N ALA A 82 15.35 -1.04 -1.59
CA ALA A 82 14.38 -0.35 -2.47
C ALA A 82 12.93 -0.75 -2.15
N TYR A 83 12.67 -2.02 -1.80
CA TYR A 83 11.32 -2.45 -1.45
C TYR A 83 10.80 -1.73 -0.21
N SER A 84 11.55 -1.77 0.90
CA SER A 84 11.12 -1.11 2.13
C SER A 84 10.99 0.41 1.98
N ALA A 85 11.93 1.03 1.27
CA ALA A 85 11.88 2.46 0.95
C ALA A 85 10.65 2.82 0.09
N SER A 86 10.38 2.05 -0.96
CA SER A 86 9.21 2.27 -1.82
C SER A 86 7.88 2.09 -1.07
N LYS A 87 7.79 1.10 -0.16
CA LYS A 87 6.60 0.92 0.67
C LYS A 87 6.44 2.04 1.71
N ARG A 88 7.52 2.60 2.22
CA ARG A 88 7.50 3.81 3.04
C ARG A 88 7.01 5.02 2.25
N TYR A 89 7.50 5.20 1.03
CA TYR A 89 7.01 6.23 0.11
C TYR A 89 5.50 6.13 -0.07
N GLN A 90 4.97 4.94 -0.42
CA GLN A 90 3.52 4.72 -0.61
C GLN A 90 2.73 5.08 0.66
N ASN A 91 3.20 4.67 1.85
CA ASN A 91 2.54 5.00 3.11
C ASN A 91 2.44 6.53 3.31
N THR A 92 3.55 7.24 3.11
CA THR A 92 3.61 8.70 3.28
C THR A 92 2.79 9.43 2.22
N TYR A 93 2.83 8.96 0.97
CA TYR A 93 2.06 9.54 -0.12
C TYR A 93 0.55 9.42 0.12
N LEU A 94 0.07 8.25 0.57
CA LEU A 94 -1.33 8.04 0.94
C LEU A 94 -1.76 8.89 2.15
N ASP A 95 -0.85 9.16 3.09
CA ASP A 95 -1.10 10.07 4.20
C ASP A 95 -1.28 11.51 3.69
N ALA A 96 -0.43 11.95 2.75
CA ALA A 96 -0.50 13.26 2.13
C ALA A 96 -1.78 13.43 1.30
N LEU A 97 -2.17 12.44 0.49
CA LEU A 97 -3.43 12.49 -0.28
C LEU A 97 -4.65 12.58 0.63
N ALA A 98 -4.65 11.87 1.77
CA ALA A 98 -5.74 11.96 2.73
C ALA A 98 -5.83 13.36 3.39
N GLN A 99 -4.68 13.98 3.66
CA GLN A 99 -4.63 15.36 4.16
C GLN A 99 -5.13 16.34 3.08
N LEU A 100 -4.64 16.21 1.85
CA LEU A 100 -5.04 17.05 0.72
C LEU A 100 -6.55 16.99 0.47
N SER A 101 -7.12 15.78 0.48
CA SER A 101 -8.57 15.59 0.33
C SER A 101 -9.36 16.39 1.37
N ARG A 102 -8.91 16.38 2.63
CA ARG A 102 -9.55 17.16 3.71
C ARG A 102 -9.36 18.67 3.55
N MET A 103 -8.15 19.11 3.21
CA MET A 103 -7.84 20.53 2.99
C MET A 103 -8.71 21.13 1.88
N GLN A 104 -8.96 20.37 0.83
CA GLN A 104 -9.78 20.77 -0.31
C GLN A 104 -11.28 20.44 -0.13
N ARG A 105 -11.68 19.88 1.01
CA ARG A 105 -13.06 19.45 1.32
C ARG A 105 -13.66 18.49 0.28
N LEU A 106 -12.82 17.59 -0.25
CA LEU A 106 -13.24 16.59 -1.24
C LEU A 106 -13.81 15.35 -0.55
N ASP A 107 -14.82 14.70 -1.14
CA ASP A 107 -15.30 13.39 -0.67
C ASP A 107 -14.49 12.24 -1.26
N ILE A 108 -13.16 12.34 -1.19
CA ILE A 108 -12.24 11.28 -1.61
C ILE A 108 -11.73 10.55 -0.38
N ARG A 109 -12.08 9.27 -0.27
CA ARG A 109 -11.60 8.38 0.80
C ARG A 109 -10.28 7.75 0.40
N ILE A 110 -9.37 7.61 1.36
CA ILE A 110 -8.06 6.99 1.15
C ILE A 110 -7.91 5.82 2.11
N THR A 111 -7.58 4.62 1.59
CA THR A 111 -7.28 3.44 2.40
C THR A 111 -5.89 2.92 2.13
N ASP A 112 -5.07 2.86 3.17
CA ASP A 112 -3.71 2.28 3.16
C ASP A 112 -3.76 0.87 3.77
N ILE A 113 -3.57 -0.15 2.93
CA ILE A 113 -3.62 -1.55 3.30
C ILE A 113 -2.19 -2.05 3.46
N ARG A 114 -1.84 -2.47 4.68
CA ARG A 114 -0.48 -2.89 5.07
C ARG A 114 -0.46 -4.37 5.45
N PRO A 115 -0.34 -5.30 4.50
CA PRO A 115 -0.15 -6.71 4.82
C PRO A 115 1.26 -6.98 5.32
N GLY A 116 1.39 -8.08 6.11
CA GLY A 116 2.65 -8.76 6.34
C GLY A 116 2.96 -9.75 5.21
N PHE A 117 3.57 -10.89 5.53
CA PHE A 117 3.89 -11.92 4.53
C PHE A 117 2.62 -12.65 4.08
N VAL A 118 2.36 -12.62 2.78
CA VAL A 118 1.24 -13.30 2.13
C VAL A 118 1.80 -14.31 1.14
N ASP A 119 1.28 -15.52 1.14
CA ASP A 119 1.69 -16.61 0.26
C ASP A 119 1.31 -16.30 -1.19
N THR A 120 2.20 -15.64 -1.89
CA THR A 120 2.02 -15.18 -3.28
C THR A 120 3.35 -15.30 -4.03
N PRO A 121 3.35 -15.28 -5.37
CA PRO A 121 4.58 -15.29 -6.18
C PRO A 121 5.54 -14.12 -5.90
N LEU A 122 5.10 -13.08 -5.20
CA LEU A 122 5.98 -11.99 -4.76
C LEU A 122 6.98 -12.46 -3.70
N LEU A 123 6.57 -13.40 -2.83
CA LEU A 123 7.46 -14.07 -1.90
C LEU A 123 8.14 -15.23 -2.63
N ARG A 124 9.35 -15.00 -3.06
CA ARG A 124 10.20 -16.05 -3.62
C ARG A 124 10.63 -17.00 -2.51
N GLU A 125 11.37 -18.05 -2.85
CA GLU A 125 11.84 -19.10 -1.94
C GLU A 125 12.33 -18.58 -0.58
N GLY A 126 11.81 -19.13 0.50
CA GLY A 126 12.18 -18.77 1.87
C GLY A 126 11.14 -19.18 2.91
N LYS A 127 11.57 -19.28 4.17
CA LYS A 127 10.67 -19.47 5.30
C LYS A 127 10.26 -18.10 5.87
N TYR A 128 9.01 -17.73 5.70
CA TYR A 128 8.50 -16.46 6.19
C TYR A 128 7.67 -16.66 7.47
N PRO A 129 7.92 -15.88 8.51
CA PRO A 129 7.14 -16.00 9.75
C PRO A 129 5.70 -15.54 9.54
N MET A 130 4.77 -16.20 10.22
CA MET A 130 3.35 -15.81 10.23
C MET A 130 2.72 -15.67 8.82
N LEU A 131 3.15 -16.52 7.87
CA LEU A 131 2.66 -16.51 6.48
C LEU A 131 1.14 -16.61 6.44
N MET A 132 0.52 -15.77 5.63
CA MET A 132 -0.94 -15.67 5.51
C MET A 132 -1.42 -16.21 4.17
N ARG A 133 -2.57 -16.89 4.17
CA ARG A 133 -3.22 -17.33 2.94
C ARG A 133 -3.84 -16.14 2.21
N PRO A 134 -3.69 -16.03 0.87
CA PRO A 134 -4.20 -14.92 0.05
C PRO A 134 -5.69 -14.68 0.24
N GLU A 135 -6.51 -15.76 0.32
CA GLU A 135 -7.95 -15.65 0.44
C GLU A 135 -8.37 -14.96 1.75
N LYS A 136 -7.69 -15.29 2.86
CA LYS A 136 -7.94 -14.65 4.15
C LYS A 136 -7.55 -13.18 4.14
N VAL A 137 -6.47 -12.85 3.43
CA VAL A 137 -6.02 -11.46 3.26
C VAL A 137 -7.03 -10.69 2.41
N ALA A 138 -7.45 -11.24 1.27
CA ALA A 138 -8.45 -10.64 0.39
C ALA A 138 -9.77 -10.34 1.11
N ALA A 139 -10.30 -11.30 1.88
CA ALA A 139 -11.52 -11.10 2.66
C ALA A 139 -11.40 -9.94 3.68
N ARG A 140 -10.22 -9.78 4.30
CA ARG A 140 -9.96 -8.66 5.22
C ARG A 140 -9.82 -7.32 4.49
N ILE A 141 -9.25 -7.32 3.28
CA ILE A 141 -9.16 -6.14 2.43
C ILE A 141 -10.56 -5.67 2.06
N VAL A 142 -11.41 -6.56 1.54
CA VAL A 142 -12.81 -6.24 1.18
C VAL A 142 -13.54 -5.60 2.37
N ARG A 143 -13.51 -6.25 3.53
CA ARG A 143 -14.14 -5.70 4.75
C ARG A 143 -13.58 -4.33 5.14
N ALA A 144 -12.29 -4.09 4.97
CA ALA A 144 -11.67 -2.80 5.28
C ALA A 144 -12.13 -1.70 4.30
N LEU A 145 -12.29 -2.05 3.03
CA LEU A 145 -12.80 -1.15 2.00
C LEU A 145 -14.27 -0.79 2.23
N GLU A 146 -15.13 -1.78 2.53
CA GLU A 146 -16.54 -1.57 2.90
C GLU A 146 -16.68 -0.66 4.12
N GLN A 147 -15.82 -0.85 5.13
CA GLN A 147 -15.75 -0.02 6.34
C GLN A 147 -15.05 1.33 6.12
N ARG A 148 -14.56 1.61 4.92
CA ARG A 148 -13.81 2.83 4.55
C ARG A 148 -12.67 3.16 5.52
N LYS A 149 -11.94 2.11 5.99
CA LYS A 149 -10.84 2.28 6.95
C LYS A 149 -9.72 3.09 6.32
N ARG A 150 -9.23 4.10 7.06
CA ARG A 150 -8.10 4.93 6.61
C ARG A 150 -6.80 4.13 6.49
N ARG A 151 -6.56 3.22 7.44
CA ARG A 151 -5.37 2.37 7.48
C ARG A 151 -5.70 1.03 8.12
N ILE A 152 -5.15 -0.04 7.57
CA ILE A 152 -5.26 -1.38 8.16
C ILE A 152 -3.94 -2.14 8.02
N VAL A 153 -3.45 -2.68 9.13
CA VAL A 153 -2.45 -3.75 9.12
C VAL A 153 -3.18 -5.08 9.09
N ILE A 154 -2.89 -5.88 8.07
CA ILE A 154 -3.55 -7.18 7.91
C ILE A 154 -2.89 -8.19 8.84
N ASP A 155 -3.74 -8.80 9.69
CA ASP A 155 -3.46 -9.66 10.83
C ASP A 155 -3.03 -8.90 12.09
N ARG A 156 -3.68 -9.25 13.23
CA ARG A 156 -3.40 -8.63 14.53
C ARG A 156 -1.96 -8.86 14.99
N ARG A 157 -1.39 -10.02 14.68
CA ARG A 157 0.01 -10.34 15.02
C ARG A 157 0.98 -9.34 14.40
N TYR A 158 0.77 -9.00 13.13
CA TYR A 158 1.56 -7.97 12.45
C TYR A 158 1.28 -6.56 12.98
N ALA A 159 0.06 -6.28 13.42
CA ALA A 159 -0.23 -4.98 14.05
C ALA A 159 0.55 -4.80 15.35
N VAL A 160 0.64 -5.83 16.19
CA VAL A 160 1.46 -5.86 17.40
C VAL A 160 2.95 -5.73 17.06
N LEU A 161 3.43 -6.51 16.07
CA LEU A 161 4.81 -6.43 15.62
C LEU A 161 5.18 -5.00 15.16
N VAL A 162 4.36 -4.40 14.31
CA VAL A 162 4.56 -3.03 13.78
C VAL A 162 4.52 -1.99 14.91
N PHE A 163 3.69 -2.19 15.93
CA PHE A 163 3.66 -1.32 17.10
C PHE A 163 5.02 -1.32 17.79
N PHE A 164 5.59 -2.48 18.09
CA PHE A 164 6.91 -2.58 18.73
C PHE A 164 8.04 -2.10 17.80
N TRP A 165 7.98 -2.40 16.49
CA TRP A 165 8.98 -1.90 15.55
C TRP A 165 9.11 -0.37 15.56
N ARG A 166 8.00 0.34 15.72
CA ARG A 166 7.98 1.81 15.78
C ARG A 166 8.66 2.36 17.02
N LEU A 167 8.67 1.62 18.11
CA LEU A 167 9.28 2.01 19.36
C LEU A 167 10.81 1.81 19.37
N ILE A 168 11.33 0.95 18.48
CA ILE A 168 12.78 0.71 18.39
C ILE A 168 13.45 1.96 17.81
N PRO A 169 14.42 2.59 18.54
CA PRO A 169 15.20 3.68 18.01
C PRO A 169 15.99 3.28 16.75
N GLU A 170 16.28 4.22 15.87
CA GLU A 170 16.95 3.93 14.58
C GLU A 170 18.34 3.33 14.80
N TRP A 171 19.13 3.89 15.72
CA TRP A 171 20.47 3.40 16.04
C TRP A 171 20.49 1.94 16.52
N LEU A 172 19.40 1.47 17.17
CA LEU A 172 19.27 0.08 17.58
C LEU A 172 18.77 -0.78 16.41
N TRP A 173 17.80 -0.27 15.62
CA TRP A 173 17.29 -0.99 14.46
C TRP A 173 18.36 -1.36 13.45
N GLU A 174 19.29 -0.44 13.15
CA GLU A 174 20.41 -0.62 12.23
C GLU A 174 21.36 -1.77 12.65
N ARG A 175 21.41 -2.09 13.96
CA ARG A 175 22.24 -3.18 14.50
C ARG A 175 21.54 -4.55 14.49
N LEU A 176 20.23 -4.58 14.26
CA LEU A 176 19.48 -5.83 14.30
C LEU A 176 19.69 -6.61 13.00
N PRO A 177 20.16 -7.88 13.04
CA PRO A 177 20.36 -8.71 11.87
C PRO A 177 19.00 -9.26 11.35
N ILE A 178 18.16 -8.39 10.81
CA ILE A 178 16.86 -8.78 10.27
C ILE A 178 17.07 -9.44 8.92
N ARG A 179 17.07 -10.76 8.90
CA ARG A 179 17.21 -11.59 7.71
C ARG A 179 15.92 -12.37 7.49
N THR A 180 15.42 -12.38 6.25
CA THR A 180 14.46 -13.37 5.76
C THR A 180 15.30 -14.50 5.14
N LYS A 181 15.39 -15.65 5.82
CA LYS A 181 16.04 -16.84 5.27
C LYS A 181 15.08 -17.59 4.37
#